data_d74c9eca77b86aacbc94f5bd3e4dde48
#
_entry.id   d74c9eca77b86aacbc94f5bd3e4dde48
#
_cell.length_a   1.000
_cell.length_b   1.000
_cell.length_c   1.000
_cell.angle_alpha   90.00
_cell.angle_beta   90.00
_cell.angle_gamma   90.00
#
_symmetry.space_group_name_H-M   'P 1'
#
loop_
_entity.id
_entity.type
_entity.pdbx_description
1 polymer ?
#
loop_
_entity_poly.entity_id
_entity_poly.type
_entity_poly.pdbx_seq_one_letter_code
_entity_poly.pdbx_strand_id
1 'polypeptide(L)'
;MTSAASEWLMLTPAGVLHAFSKEQPGEAELALQALLTGDRTLDADAWSERSPHASAIAAQAIQDGWVQVLQRPLQGPDAKLDDFLQHVIASLSGERRAVLASEGGFCLGRSGIDQDEADALSAAAADYSDFASRQARRGWGGAKGYVSFHIDADFLLPSFSFVPFWVDGAGYWLIVAGEPLLNNPALVELLWGIKAAGTRFAAPQGL
;
A
#
# COMPACT_ATOMS: atom_id res chain seq x y z
N MET A 1 39.96 3.61 11.51
CA MET A 1 39.02 3.11 10.48
C MET A 1 37.65 3.27 11.08
N THR A 2 36.98 4.37 10.77
CA THR A 2 35.59 4.62 11.18
C THR A 2 34.71 3.68 10.36
N SER A 3 34.09 2.69 11.00
CA SER A 3 33.05 1.88 10.37
C SER A 3 31.97 2.84 9.88
N ALA A 4 31.77 2.92 8.59
CA ALA A 4 30.61 3.63 8.04
C ALA A 4 29.38 2.99 8.67
N ALA A 5 28.61 3.77 9.42
CA ALA A 5 27.35 3.29 9.96
C ALA A 5 26.49 2.86 8.76
N SER A 6 26.07 1.61 8.74
CA SER A 6 25.20 1.10 7.67
C SER A 6 23.91 1.92 7.69
N GLU A 7 23.65 2.63 6.61
CA GLU A 7 22.40 3.38 6.41
C GLU A 7 21.34 2.41 5.90
N TRP A 8 20.19 2.41 6.54
CA TRP A 8 19.07 1.55 6.19
C TRP A 8 18.03 2.36 5.42
N LEU A 9 17.40 1.75 4.42
CA LEU A 9 16.46 2.40 3.54
C LEU A 9 15.04 1.88 3.78
N MET A 10 14.07 2.79 3.74
CA MET A 10 12.65 2.45 3.87
C MET A 10 11.80 3.37 3.02
N LEU A 11 10.72 2.86 2.47
CA LEU A 11 9.73 3.71 1.81
C LEU A 11 9.08 4.67 2.82
N THR A 12 8.77 5.87 2.36
CA THR A 12 7.85 6.78 3.04
C THR A 12 6.41 6.45 2.62
N PRO A 13 5.39 7.00 3.29
CA PRO A 13 4.01 6.90 2.81
C PRO A 13 3.84 7.38 1.36
N ALA A 14 4.49 8.48 0.97
CA ALA A 14 4.48 8.97 -0.42
C ALA A 14 5.15 7.98 -1.38
N GLY A 15 6.26 7.36 -0.95
CA GLY A 15 6.94 6.32 -1.73
C GLY A 15 6.09 5.07 -1.93
N VAL A 16 5.34 4.66 -0.92
CA VAL A 16 4.38 3.54 -1.02
C VAL A 16 3.26 3.89 -2.00
N LEU A 17 2.64 5.05 -1.88
CA LEU A 17 1.59 5.49 -2.80
C LEU A 17 2.10 5.53 -4.25
N HIS A 18 3.35 5.98 -4.46
CA HIS A 18 3.96 5.97 -5.79
C HIS A 18 4.23 4.54 -6.28
N ALA A 19 4.89 3.72 -5.48
CA ALA A 19 5.35 2.39 -5.88
C ALA A 19 4.21 1.38 -6.15
N PHE A 20 3.07 1.53 -5.47
CA PHE A 20 1.95 0.58 -5.53
C PHE A 20 0.70 1.15 -6.23
N SER A 21 0.81 2.27 -6.96
CA SER A 21 -0.32 2.94 -7.61
C SER A 21 -0.77 2.30 -8.93
N LYS A 22 -0.05 1.31 -9.45
CA LYS A 22 -0.27 0.74 -10.78
C LYS A 22 -0.39 -0.78 -10.73
N GLU A 23 -1.35 -1.31 -11.47
CA GLU A 23 -1.50 -2.74 -11.71
C GLU A 23 -0.27 -3.35 -12.39
N GLN A 24 0.31 -2.61 -13.33
CA GLN A 24 1.54 -2.96 -14.04
C GLN A 24 2.62 -1.93 -13.70
N PRO A 25 3.42 -2.15 -12.64
CA PRO A 25 4.50 -1.26 -12.24
C PRO A 25 5.62 -1.26 -13.28
N GLY A 26 6.25 -0.11 -13.49
CA GLY A 26 7.49 0.00 -14.26
C GLY A 26 8.72 -0.37 -13.42
N GLU A 27 9.89 -0.26 -14.03
CA GLU A 27 11.17 -0.64 -13.40
C GLU A 27 11.46 0.14 -12.12
N ALA A 28 11.13 1.43 -12.09
CA ALA A 28 11.32 2.28 -10.92
C ALA A 28 10.39 1.88 -9.76
N GLU A 29 9.11 1.66 -10.04
CA GLU A 29 8.16 1.20 -9.04
C GLU A 29 8.53 -0.19 -8.50
N LEU A 30 8.94 -1.13 -9.36
CA LEU A 30 9.42 -2.46 -8.95
C LEU A 30 10.66 -2.36 -8.04
N ALA A 31 11.60 -1.47 -8.37
CA ALA A 31 12.77 -1.25 -7.52
C ALA A 31 12.38 -0.71 -6.13
N LEU A 32 11.43 0.24 -6.06
CA LEU A 32 10.92 0.74 -4.79
C LEU A 32 10.18 -0.34 -4.01
N GLN A 33 9.34 -1.15 -4.65
CA GLN A 33 8.64 -2.27 -4.02
C GLN A 33 9.60 -3.30 -3.40
N ALA A 34 10.80 -3.47 -3.97
CA ALA A 34 11.83 -4.37 -3.46
C ALA A 34 12.30 -4.00 -2.04
N LEU A 35 12.18 -2.74 -1.61
CA LEU A 35 12.50 -2.30 -0.25
C LEU A 35 11.59 -2.93 0.82
N LEU A 36 10.38 -3.35 0.44
CA LEU A 36 9.43 -4.02 1.34
C LEU A 36 9.47 -5.57 1.20
N THR A 37 10.55 -6.11 0.64
CA THR A 37 10.71 -7.56 0.49
C THR A 37 11.53 -8.12 1.64
N GLY A 38 10.91 -8.99 2.45
CA GLY A 38 11.57 -9.63 3.59
C GLY A 38 11.08 -9.13 4.93
N ASP A 39 11.79 -9.50 5.98
CA ASP A 39 11.42 -9.31 7.38
C ASP A 39 12.05 -8.06 8.04
N ARG A 40 12.89 -7.35 7.31
CA ARG A 40 13.57 -6.13 7.80
C ARG A 40 13.91 -5.17 6.65
N THR A 41 14.17 -3.92 7.01
CA THR A 41 14.67 -2.91 6.08
C THR A 41 16.02 -3.31 5.47
N LEU A 42 16.29 -2.83 4.27
CA LEU A 42 17.50 -3.09 3.50
C LEU A 42 18.48 -1.92 3.63
N ASP A 43 19.78 -2.19 3.54
CA ASP A 43 20.78 -1.18 3.21
C ASP A 43 20.88 -1.02 1.68
N ALA A 44 21.68 -0.07 1.22
CA ALA A 44 21.82 0.25 -0.21
C ALA A 44 22.40 -0.92 -1.02
N ASP A 45 23.32 -1.70 -0.45
CA ASP A 45 23.93 -2.83 -1.11
C ASP A 45 22.91 -3.97 -1.29
N ALA A 46 22.21 -4.34 -0.22
CA ALA A 46 21.17 -5.35 -0.25
C ALA A 46 19.98 -4.96 -1.17
N TRP A 47 19.66 -3.66 -1.25
CA TRP A 47 18.64 -3.18 -2.19
C TRP A 47 19.12 -3.33 -3.64
N SER A 48 20.38 -2.97 -3.93
CA SER A 48 20.98 -3.12 -5.26
C SER A 48 21.08 -4.58 -5.71
N GLU A 49 21.35 -5.50 -4.77
CA GLU A 49 21.34 -6.94 -5.05
C GLU A 49 19.95 -7.46 -5.41
N ARG A 50 18.90 -6.90 -4.80
CA ARG A 50 17.50 -7.32 -5.04
C ARG A 50 16.88 -6.69 -6.28
N SER A 51 17.33 -5.50 -6.67
CA SER A 51 16.82 -4.79 -7.84
C SER A 51 17.94 -4.15 -8.64
N PRO A 52 18.13 -4.56 -9.90
CA PRO A 52 19.14 -3.96 -10.78
C PRO A 52 18.98 -2.46 -11.01
N HIS A 53 17.76 -1.95 -10.85
CA HIS A 53 17.44 -0.53 -11.07
C HIS A 53 17.59 0.32 -9.79
N ALA A 54 17.84 -0.29 -8.62
CA ALA A 54 17.90 0.41 -7.34
C ALA A 54 18.95 1.52 -7.34
N SER A 55 20.18 1.23 -7.78
CA SER A 55 21.26 2.21 -7.82
C SER A 55 20.98 3.40 -8.75
N ALA A 56 20.25 3.18 -9.84
CA ALA A 56 19.91 4.23 -10.79
C ALA A 56 18.87 5.22 -10.26
N ILE A 57 17.97 4.76 -9.37
CA ILE A 57 16.88 5.58 -8.85
C ILE A 57 17.11 6.08 -7.43
N ALA A 58 18.10 5.55 -6.70
CA ALA A 58 18.27 5.79 -5.26
C ALA A 58 18.34 7.29 -4.90
N ALA A 59 19.19 8.04 -5.59
CA ALA A 59 19.36 9.47 -5.34
C ALA A 59 18.07 10.24 -5.61
N GLN A 60 17.39 9.95 -6.70
CA GLN A 60 16.11 10.58 -7.07
C GLN A 60 15.02 10.22 -6.07
N ALA A 61 14.91 8.95 -5.68
CA ALA A 61 13.89 8.47 -4.74
C ALA A 61 14.03 9.12 -3.36
N ILE A 62 15.26 9.38 -2.91
CA ILE A 62 15.53 10.10 -1.65
C ILE A 62 15.17 11.59 -1.84
N GLN A 63 15.56 12.20 -2.94
CA GLN A 63 15.28 13.62 -3.24
C GLN A 63 13.78 13.88 -3.35
N ASP A 64 13.01 12.98 -3.96
CA ASP A 64 11.56 13.08 -4.11
C ASP A 64 10.81 12.69 -2.82
N GLY A 65 11.53 12.28 -1.78
CA GLY A 65 10.95 11.90 -0.50
C GLY A 65 10.21 10.55 -0.53
N TRP A 66 10.46 9.70 -1.53
CA TRP A 66 9.88 8.35 -1.60
C TRP A 66 10.62 7.36 -0.71
N VAL A 67 11.91 7.57 -0.49
CA VAL A 67 12.78 6.75 0.36
C VAL A 67 13.38 7.62 1.45
N GLN A 68 13.39 7.11 2.66
CA GLN A 68 14.05 7.70 3.82
C GLN A 68 15.21 6.84 4.29
N VAL A 69 16.24 7.50 4.83
CA VAL A 69 17.41 6.87 5.42
C VAL A 69 17.20 6.72 6.92
N LEU A 70 17.43 5.53 7.44
CA LEU A 70 17.29 5.19 8.85
C LEU A 70 18.66 4.92 9.48
N GLN A 71 18.82 5.31 10.75
CA GLN A 71 20.03 5.07 11.53
C GLN A 71 20.13 3.64 12.09
N ARG A 72 19.01 2.90 12.05
CA ARG A 72 18.93 1.51 12.53
C ARG A 72 17.90 0.73 11.69
N PRO A 73 18.08 -0.60 11.55
CA PRO A 73 17.12 -1.41 10.84
C PRO A 73 15.78 -1.48 11.60
N LEU A 74 14.70 -1.54 10.84
CA LEU A 74 13.37 -1.84 11.35
C LEU A 74 12.99 -3.27 10.95
N GLN A 75 12.25 -3.93 11.83
CA GLN A 75 11.64 -5.23 11.57
C GLN A 75 10.33 -5.03 10.85
N GLY A 76 10.07 -5.86 9.87
CA GLY A 76 8.77 -5.93 9.21
C GLY A 76 7.68 -6.50 10.14
N PRO A 77 6.41 -6.36 9.76
CA PRO A 77 5.31 -6.91 10.53
C PRO A 77 5.42 -8.43 10.67
N ASP A 78 5.40 -8.92 11.91
CA ASP A 78 5.46 -10.38 12.23
C ASP A 78 4.13 -10.91 12.78
N ALA A 79 3.11 -10.07 12.91
CA ALA A 79 1.80 -10.47 13.38
C ALA A 79 1.04 -11.29 12.32
N LYS A 80 0.08 -12.12 12.78
CA LYS A 80 -0.89 -12.73 11.88
C LYS A 80 -1.62 -11.62 11.12
N LEU A 81 -1.81 -11.81 9.83
CA LEU A 81 -2.33 -10.78 8.94
C LEU A 81 -3.67 -10.19 9.44
N ASP A 82 -4.58 -11.02 9.94
CA ASP A 82 -5.91 -10.59 10.38
C ASP A 82 -5.84 -9.64 11.60
N ASP A 83 -5.06 -9.99 12.64
CA ASP A 83 -4.88 -9.16 13.83
C ASP A 83 -4.13 -7.86 13.50
N PHE A 84 -3.14 -7.96 12.62
CA PHE A 84 -2.35 -6.85 12.13
C PHE A 84 -3.20 -5.85 11.34
N LEU A 85 -4.00 -6.34 10.39
CA LEU A 85 -4.82 -5.49 9.52
C LEU A 85 -5.75 -4.57 10.31
N GLN A 86 -6.46 -5.09 11.31
CA GLN A 86 -7.41 -4.30 12.11
C GLN A 86 -6.76 -3.08 12.77
N HIS A 87 -5.53 -3.24 13.30
CA HIS A 87 -4.83 -2.15 13.99
C HIS A 87 -4.25 -1.13 13.02
N VAL A 88 -3.67 -1.61 11.93
CA VAL A 88 -2.96 -0.76 10.95
C VAL A 88 -3.94 0.08 10.16
N ILE A 89 -5.01 -0.51 9.61
CA ILE A 89 -5.97 0.23 8.79
C ILE A 89 -6.74 1.29 9.60
N ALA A 90 -7.00 1.04 10.88
CA ALA A 90 -7.63 2.03 11.77
C ALA A 90 -6.86 3.35 11.84
N SER A 91 -5.53 3.29 11.77
CA SER A 91 -4.66 4.45 11.85
C SER A 91 -4.65 5.30 10.57
N LEU A 92 -5.23 4.78 9.48
CA LEU A 92 -5.31 5.45 8.18
C LEU A 92 -6.61 6.23 7.99
N SER A 93 -7.52 6.19 8.98
CA SER A 93 -8.80 6.89 8.98
C SER A 93 -8.87 7.89 10.13
N GLY A 94 -9.31 9.11 9.85
CA GLY A 94 -9.58 10.13 10.88
C GLY A 94 -10.64 9.71 11.89
N GLU A 95 -11.57 8.83 11.51
CA GLU A 95 -12.60 8.26 12.38
C GLU A 95 -12.23 6.89 12.95
N ARG A 96 -11.04 6.35 12.65
CA ARG A 96 -10.61 4.98 12.99
C ARG A 96 -11.54 3.89 12.44
N ARG A 97 -12.22 4.18 11.34
CA ARG A 97 -13.18 3.31 10.65
C ARG A 97 -12.62 3.04 9.25
N ALA A 98 -12.25 1.79 8.99
CA ALA A 98 -11.63 1.43 7.72
C ALA A 98 -11.93 -0.03 7.35
N VAL A 99 -11.88 -0.29 6.03
CA VAL A 99 -11.98 -1.63 5.43
C VAL A 99 -10.82 -1.82 4.46
N LEU A 100 -10.21 -2.99 4.47
CA LEU A 100 -9.39 -3.47 3.39
C LEU A 100 -10.18 -4.49 2.59
N ALA A 101 -10.35 -4.25 1.29
CA ALA A 101 -11.05 -5.13 0.38
C ALA A 101 -10.13 -5.62 -0.75
N SER A 102 -10.42 -6.79 -1.28
CA SER A 102 -9.84 -7.25 -2.54
C SER A 102 -10.51 -6.54 -3.72
N GLU A 103 -9.86 -6.52 -4.88
CA GLU A 103 -10.45 -6.02 -6.13
C GLU A 103 -11.76 -6.74 -6.51
N GLY A 104 -11.91 -8.01 -6.10
CA GLY A 104 -13.13 -8.79 -6.30
C GLY A 104 -14.24 -8.53 -5.28
N GLY A 105 -14.10 -7.56 -4.37
CA GLY A 105 -15.15 -7.16 -3.44
C GLY A 105 -15.24 -7.98 -2.16
N PHE A 106 -14.19 -8.73 -1.80
CA PHE A 106 -14.15 -9.46 -0.53
C PHE A 106 -13.52 -8.60 0.55
N CYS A 107 -14.18 -8.50 1.71
CA CYS A 107 -13.61 -7.88 2.90
C CYS A 107 -12.45 -8.75 3.43
N LEU A 108 -11.24 -8.19 3.45
CA LEU A 108 -10.04 -8.86 3.95
C LEU A 108 -9.71 -8.45 5.40
N GLY A 109 -10.20 -7.28 5.81
CA GLY A 109 -10.03 -6.78 7.16
C GLY A 109 -10.85 -5.53 7.36
N ARG A 110 -11.29 -5.29 8.62
CA ARG A 110 -12.08 -4.12 8.97
C ARG A 110 -11.75 -3.62 10.36
N SER A 111 -11.96 -2.35 10.60
CA SER A 111 -11.83 -1.72 11.91
C SER A 111 -12.91 -0.66 12.10
N GLY A 112 -13.57 -0.64 13.24
CA GLY A 112 -14.59 0.34 13.59
C GLY A 112 -15.86 0.32 12.74
N ILE A 113 -16.05 -0.69 11.89
CA ILE A 113 -17.17 -0.89 10.95
C ILE A 113 -17.75 -2.28 11.22
N ASP A 114 -19.07 -2.43 11.20
CA ASP A 114 -19.71 -3.75 11.30
C ASP A 114 -19.53 -4.57 10.03
N GLN A 115 -19.91 -5.85 10.06
CA GLN A 115 -19.68 -6.75 8.94
C GLN A 115 -20.54 -6.40 7.73
N ASP A 116 -21.79 -6.05 7.93
CA ASP A 116 -22.73 -5.77 6.83
C ASP A 116 -22.32 -4.50 6.07
N GLU A 117 -21.90 -3.44 6.81
CA GLU A 117 -21.36 -2.22 6.20
C GLU A 117 -20.02 -2.49 5.49
N ALA A 118 -19.14 -3.31 6.08
CA ALA A 118 -17.85 -3.66 5.47
C ALA A 118 -18.05 -4.45 4.17
N ASP A 119 -19.00 -5.38 4.13
CA ASP A 119 -19.32 -6.16 2.93
C ASP A 119 -19.93 -5.28 1.84
N ALA A 120 -20.80 -4.33 2.21
CA ALA A 120 -21.37 -3.37 1.26
C ALA A 120 -20.30 -2.46 0.66
N LEU A 121 -19.38 -1.94 1.47
CA LEU A 121 -18.26 -1.12 1.01
C LEU A 121 -17.28 -1.91 0.14
N SER A 122 -17.03 -3.18 0.48
CA SER A 122 -16.19 -4.06 -0.33
C SER A 122 -16.81 -4.36 -1.70
N ALA A 123 -18.12 -4.60 -1.76
CA ALA A 123 -18.85 -4.77 -3.00
C ALA A 123 -18.80 -3.49 -3.87
N ALA A 124 -18.96 -2.31 -3.26
CA ALA A 124 -18.81 -1.03 -3.96
C ALA A 124 -17.39 -0.87 -4.56
N ALA A 125 -16.35 -1.32 -3.86
CA ALA A 125 -14.98 -1.30 -4.38
C ALA A 125 -14.82 -2.15 -5.65
N ALA A 126 -15.46 -3.32 -5.73
CA ALA A 126 -15.49 -4.13 -6.95
C ALA A 126 -16.21 -3.41 -8.10
N ASP A 127 -17.33 -2.73 -7.83
CA ASP A 127 -18.02 -1.93 -8.82
C ASP A 127 -17.14 -0.79 -9.38
N TYR A 128 -16.29 -0.16 -8.53
CA TYR A 128 -15.33 0.84 -8.99
C TYR A 128 -14.21 0.25 -9.82
N SER A 129 -13.71 -0.95 -9.49
CA SER A 129 -12.75 -1.68 -10.31
C SER A 129 -13.30 -1.95 -11.71
N ASP A 130 -14.52 -2.44 -11.78
CA ASP A 130 -15.22 -2.68 -13.05
C ASP A 130 -15.48 -1.38 -13.84
N PHE A 131 -15.91 -0.32 -13.15
CA PHE A 131 -16.07 1.00 -13.75
C PHE A 131 -14.73 1.50 -14.31
N ALA A 132 -13.66 1.49 -13.51
CA ALA A 132 -12.34 1.93 -13.92
C ALA A 132 -11.81 1.17 -15.13
N SER A 133 -11.99 -0.15 -15.15
CA SER A 133 -11.62 -1.03 -16.27
C SER A 133 -12.39 -0.72 -17.55
N ARG A 134 -13.71 -0.46 -17.45
CA ARG A 134 -14.52 -0.04 -18.59
C ARG A 134 -14.09 1.32 -19.14
N GLN A 135 -13.78 2.29 -18.27
CA GLN A 135 -13.37 3.63 -18.72
C GLN A 135 -11.94 3.63 -19.29
N ALA A 136 -11.03 2.83 -18.74
CA ALA A 136 -9.69 2.66 -19.29
C ALA A 136 -9.74 2.13 -20.74
N ARG A 137 -10.62 1.17 -21.03
CA ARG A 137 -10.84 0.68 -22.41
C ARG A 137 -11.41 1.74 -23.35
N ARG A 138 -12.04 2.80 -22.83
CA ARG A 138 -12.53 3.97 -23.59
C ARG A 138 -11.50 5.09 -23.69
N GLY A 139 -10.27 4.87 -23.19
CA GLY A 139 -9.16 5.85 -23.21
C GLY A 139 -9.07 6.76 -21.99
N TRP A 140 -9.91 6.58 -20.97
CA TRP A 140 -9.85 7.38 -19.75
C TRP A 140 -9.16 6.63 -18.60
N GLY A 141 -7.81 6.71 -18.54
CA GLY A 141 -7.00 6.09 -17.49
C GLY A 141 -7.20 6.70 -16.09
N GLY A 142 -7.68 7.94 -16.00
CA GLY A 142 -7.89 8.64 -14.72
C GLY A 142 -8.96 8.02 -13.81
N ALA A 143 -9.81 7.13 -14.34
CA ALA A 143 -10.79 6.38 -13.55
C ALA A 143 -10.17 5.36 -12.59
N LYS A 144 -8.88 5.02 -12.73
CA LYS A 144 -8.13 4.15 -11.80
C LYS A 144 -7.61 4.88 -10.56
N GLY A 145 -7.92 6.16 -10.40
CA GLY A 145 -7.51 6.96 -9.25
C GLY A 145 -8.38 6.74 -8.00
N TYR A 146 -8.18 7.57 -7.00
CA TYR A 146 -8.97 7.58 -5.77
C TYR A 146 -10.39 8.05 -6.02
N VAL A 147 -11.33 7.50 -5.26
CA VAL A 147 -12.74 7.90 -5.27
C VAL A 147 -13.12 8.34 -3.87
N SER A 148 -13.70 9.53 -3.74
CA SER A 148 -14.18 10.05 -2.46
C SER A 148 -15.65 10.46 -2.56
N PHE A 149 -16.41 10.17 -1.52
CA PHE A 149 -17.82 10.50 -1.38
C PHE A 149 -18.01 11.51 -0.26
N HIS A 150 -18.74 12.57 -0.58
CA HIS A 150 -19.09 13.63 0.34
C HIS A 150 -20.61 13.61 0.52
N ILE A 151 -21.06 13.33 1.73
CA ILE A 151 -22.50 13.44 2.10
C ILE A 151 -22.79 14.85 2.58
N ASP A 152 -21.80 15.51 3.17
CA ASP A 152 -21.90 16.90 3.63
C ASP A 152 -21.99 17.85 2.44
N ALA A 153 -22.97 18.75 2.47
CA ALA A 153 -23.16 19.77 1.44
C ALA A 153 -22.00 20.77 1.36
N ASP A 154 -21.27 20.95 2.47
CA ASP A 154 -20.11 21.84 2.53
C ASP A 154 -18.83 21.21 1.96
N PHE A 155 -18.83 19.93 1.66
CA PHE A 155 -17.70 19.17 1.08
C PHE A 155 -16.38 19.30 1.84
N LEU A 156 -16.45 19.50 3.18
CA LEU A 156 -15.26 19.72 4.00
C LEU A 156 -14.41 18.46 4.14
N LEU A 157 -15.06 17.34 4.43
CA LEU A 157 -14.41 16.04 4.56
C LEU A 157 -15.21 14.95 3.83
N PRO A 158 -14.54 13.96 3.23
CA PRO A 158 -15.24 12.84 2.63
C PRO A 158 -15.87 11.95 3.73
N SER A 159 -17.04 11.40 3.45
CA SER A 159 -17.64 10.36 4.30
C SER A 159 -16.87 9.06 4.16
N PHE A 160 -16.49 8.71 2.92
CA PHE A 160 -15.60 7.60 2.60
C PHE A 160 -14.68 7.96 1.45
N SER A 161 -13.43 7.48 1.54
CA SER A 161 -12.46 7.50 0.45
C SER A 161 -12.01 6.09 0.13
N PHE A 162 -11.97 5.76 -1.16
CA PHE A 162 -11.53 4.49 -1.72
C PHE A 162 -10.18 4.69 -2.40
N VAL A 163 -9.16 4.03 -1.90
CA VAL A 163 -7.77 4.16 -2.34
C VAL A 163 -7.32 2.83 -2.93
N PRO A 164 -7.20 2.73 -4.27
CA PRO A 164 -6.73 1.50 -4.91
C PRO A 164 -5.22 1.39 -4.82
N PHE A 165 -4.72 0.16 -4.68
CA PHE A 165 -3.31 -0.17 -4.80
C PHE A 165 -3.13 -1.62 -5.26
N TRP A 166 -1.94 -1.96 -5.76
CA TRP A 166 -1.64 -3.28 -6.30
C TRP A 166 -0.36 -3.84 -5.67
N VAL A 167 -0.42 -5.07 -5.18
CA VAL A 167 0.73 -5.78 -4.61
C VAL A 167 0.89 -7.09 -5.36
N ASP A 168 2.05 -7.29 -5.99
CA ASP A 168 2.40 -8.49 -6.75
C ASP A 168 1.31 -8.89 -7.79
N GLY A 169 0.72 -7.89 -8.45
CA GLY A 169 -0.32 -8.05 -9.47
C GLY A 169 -1.74 -8.24 -8.93
N ALA A 170 -1.92 -8.32 -7.62
CA ALA A 170 -3.24 -8.36 -7.00
C ALA A 170 -3.73 -6.96 -6.63
N GLY A 171 -4.98 -6.64 -6.97
CA GLY A 171 -5.62 -5.36 -6.65
C GLY A 171 -6.29 -5.37 -5.29
N TYR A 172 -6.15 -4.26 -4.58
CA TYR A 172 -6.72 -4.01 -3.26
C TYR A 172 -7.35 -2.63 -3.19
N TRP A 173 -8.30 -2.47 -2.29
CA TRP A 173 -8.90 -1.21 -1.94
C TRP A 173 -8.79 -0.96 -0.43
N LEU A 174 -8.13 0.13 -0.06
CA LEU A 174 -8.24 0.69 1.28
C LEU A 174 -9.40 1.67 1.30
N ILE A 175 -10.42 1.40 2.10
CA ILE A 175 -11.61 2.22 2.25
C ILE A 175 -11.55 2.85 3.64
N VAL A 176 -11.55 4.16 3.71
CA VAL A 176 -11.42 4.90 4.97
C VAL A 176 -12.56 5.88 5.16
N ALA A 177 -13.12 5.92 6.36
CA ALA A 177 -14.13 6.90 6.74
C ALA A 177 -13.48 8.22 7.20
N GLY A 178 -14.11 9.33 6.91
CA GLY A 178 -13.63 10.66 7.27
C GLY A 178 -12.33 11.03 6.53
N GLU A 179 -11.46 11.77 7.20
CA GLU A 179 -10.18 12.21 6.62
C GLU A 179 -9.26 11.01 6.33
N PRO A 180 -8.82 10.83 5.07
CA PRO A 180 -7.84 9.79 4.73
C PRO A 180 -6.43 10.21 5.20
N LEU A 181 -5.90 9.53 6.21
CA LEU A 181 -4.60 9.81 6.82
C LEU A 181 -3.48 9.04 6.10
N LEU A 182 -3.37 9.20 4.78
CA LEU A 182 -2.42 8.44 3.96
C LEU A 182 -0.95 8.85 4.15
N ASN A 183 -0.68 9.98 4.80
CA ASN A 183 0.66 10.39 5.20
C ASN A 183 1.08 9.78 6.56
N ASN A 184 0.62 8.59 6.87
CA ASN A 184 0.89 7.89 8.12
C ASN A 184 1.81 6.68 7.84
N PRO A 185 2.85 6.43 8.67
CA PRO A 185 3.71 5.25 8.56
C PRO A 185 2.95 3.91 8.53
N ALA A 186 1.75 3.85 9.12
CA ALA A 186 0.87 2.69 9.05
C ALA A 186 0.55 2.25 7.60
N LEU A 187 0.58 3.17 6.63
CA LEU A 187 0.41 2.81 5.22
C LEU A 187 1.59 1.96 4.72
N VAL A 188 2.81 2.30 5.13
CA VAL A 188 4.01 1.51 4.79
C VAL A 188 3.94 0.14 5.42
N GLU A 189 3.53 0.07 6.70
CA GLU A 189 3.34 -1.19 7.42
C GLU A 189 2.28 -2.06 6.76
N LEU A 190 1.17 -1.49 6.31
CA LEU A 190 0.10 -2.19 5.61
C LEU A 190 0.62 -2.88 4.35
N LEU A 191 1.29 -2.11 3.47
CA LEU A 191 1.80 -2.65 2.19
C LEU A 191 2.90 -3.68 2.43
N TRP A 192 3.76 -3.45 3.43
CA TRP A 192 4.79 -4.41 3.80
C TRP A 192 4.17 -5.71 4.32
N GLY A 193 3.18 -5.61 5.19
CA GLY A 193 2.47 -6.78 5.72
C GLY A 193 1.78 -7.61 4.63
N ILE A 194 1.08 -6.96 3.70
CA ILE A 194 0.43 -7.64 2.56
C ILE A 194 1.47 -8.31 1.66
N LYS A 195 2.56 -7.61 1.34
CA LYS A 195 3.63 -8.15 0.50
C LYS A 195 4.34 -9.33 1.18
N ALA A 196 4.62 -9.25 2.46
CA ALA A 196 5.21 -10.35 3.24
C ALA A 196 4.26 -11.56 3.36
N ALA A 197 2.94 -11.32 3.48
CA ALA A 197 1.94 -12.38 3.51
C ALA A 197 1.88 -13.13 2.16
N GLY A 198 1.88 -12.40 1.04
CA GLY A 198 1.87 -12.99 -0.31
C GLY A 198 3.04 -13.94 -0.56
N THR A 199 4.23 -13.61 -0.11
CA THR A 199 5.41 -14.48 -0.22
C THR A 199 5.32 -15.74 0.65
N ARG A 200 4.58 -15.69 1.76
CA ARG A 200 4.35 -16.86 2.64
C ARG A 200 3.32 -17.83 2.08
N PHE A 201 2.39 -17.35 1.24
CA PHE A 201 1.33 -18.15 0.62
C PHE A 201 1.64 -18.58 -0.82
N ALA A 202 2.69 -18.06 -1.43
CA ALA A 202 3.22 -18.61 -2.67
C ALA A 202 3.73 -20.04 -2.35
N ALA A 203 2.95 -21.04 -2.71
CA ALA A 203 3.36 -22.44 -2.57
C ALA A 203 4.73 -22.61 -3.22
N PRO A 204 5.65 -23.41 -2.64
CA PRO A 204 6.89 -23.74 -3.31
C PRO A 204 6.51 -24.36 -4.66
N GLN A 205 6.83 -23.68 -5.73
CA GLN A 205 6.65 -24.21 -7.09
C GLN A 205 7.54 -25.45 -7.19
N GLY A 206 6.88 -26.56 -7.28
CA GLY A 206 7.26 -27.94 -7.27
C GLY A 206 8.65 -28.33 -7.70
N LEU A 207 9.09 -29.34 -7.04
CA LEU A 207 9.99 -30.36 -7.54
C LEU A 207 9.39 -31.11 -8.73
#